data_df2f7cc88f5d760cc5a54d9bf2cb0c7f
#
_entry.id   df2f7cc88f5d760cc5a54d9bf2cb0c7f
#
_cell.length_a   1.000
_cell.length_b   1.000
_cell.length_c   1.000
_cell.angle_alpha   90.00
_cell.angle_beta   90.00
_cell.angle_gamma   90.00
#
_symmetry.space_group_name_H-M   'P 1'
#
loop_
_entity.id
_entity.type
_entity.pdbx_description
1 polymer ?
#
loop_
_entity_poly.entity_id
_entity_poly.type
_entity_poly.pdbx_seq_one_letter_code
_entity_poly.pdbx_strand_id
1 'polypeptide(L)'
;MSIQEKLSTALAFHQQGQLLEAGELYREILAEDPDQVDALNLMGVVMQAAGDLEVALDLLGRATELAPDYFAPFANLGNVLQASGRLLDAVEAFETALKLNGDSPETANNLSSVQNELGNPIAGLEASERALSLIPQFPEAIINKGNALLALARPVEAVNAYREALTLAPDNARAHFNLGNAYLDLEAYAEAVEPYLKSVTLDDRNAKAWFNYANCLVELDRIDDAVGCFQRALSIEPDYVDALCNLASALQSLGQTGDAIDLLRKALISQPDSPDLHWNLSLTLLQHGDYSQGWREYDWRWKMPTFEDYRRDFDRPKWDGGPLDGRRILIQAEQGFGDCIEFCRYIPMVAAMGGEVVLECRPELNRLLGTLDGVAKRIDLGAPLPEYDVHTPLMSLPRIFNTDLQTVPSDIPYLDVPKDAILDHAVLSATGLKVGLVWAGSPTRRDNHKRSCGLQALTDLMSIERVDYFSFQVGPEASELQNDPLFAGVADIAAGFSDFADTAAAVADMDLIISVDTSVLHLAGALGKPVWGMLSTPTGFLWMNDRLDSPWYPTLRLFRQPQPGDWDSVVAEVCSALEERLAKSPQG
;
A
#
# COMPACT_ATOMS: atom_id res chain seq x y z
N MET A 1 -60.69 10.65 -26.48
CA MET A 1 -59.45 11.16 -27.09
C MET A 1 -58.92 10.10 -28.06
N SER A 2 -58.50 10.53 -29.25
CA SER A 2 -57.77 9.63 -30.16
C SER A 2 -56.42 9.20 -29.54
N ILE A 3 -55.86 8.10 -30.05
CA ILE A 3 -54.53 7.65 -29.63
C ILE A 3 -53.50 8.78 -29.75
N GLN A 4 -53.53 9.56 -30.84
CA GLN A 4 -52.65 10.69 -31.08
C GLN A 4 -52.81 11.82 -30.04
N GLU A 5 -54.06 12.13 -29.64
CA GLU A 5 -54.33 13.14 -28.59
C GLU A 5 -53.84 12.63 -27.22
N LYS A 6 -54.06 11.35 -26.90
CA LYS A 6 -53.57 10.74 -25.67
C LYS A 6 -52.04 10.75 -25.63
N LEU A 7 -51.35 10.38 -26.73
CA LEU A 7 -49.91 10.39 -26.83
C LEU A 7 -49.30 11.79 -26.63
N SER A 8 -49.89 12.80 -27.27
CA SER A 8 -49.47 14.19 -27.11
C SER A 8 -49.63 14.70 -25.67
N THR A 9 -50.74 14.30 -25.01
CA THR A 9 -51.02 14.66 -23.62
C THR A 9 -50.05 13.94 -22.68
N ALA A 10 -49.81 12.63 -22.89
CA ALA A 10 -48.88 11.84 -22.11
C ALA A 10 -47.44 12.36 -22.22
N LEU A 11 -47.02 12.77 -23.43
CA LEU A 11 -45.70 13.37 -23.64
C LEU A 11 -45.56 14.69 -22.89
N ALA A 12 -46.62 15.55 -22.86
CA ALA A 12 -46.60 16.78 -22.10
C ALA A 12 -46.45 16.51 -20.58
N PHE A 13 -47.16 15.53 -20.02
CA PHE A 13 -46.98 15.11 -18.63
C PHE A 13 -45.56 14.58 -18.38
N HIS A 14 -45.04 13.76 -19.29
CA HIS A 14 -43.70 13.22 -19.19
C HIS A 14 -42.63 14.35 -19.14
N GLN A 15 -42.72 15.33 -20.03
CA GLN A 15 -41.84 16.49 -20.06
C GLN A 15 -41.94 17.39 -18.82
N GLN A 16 -43.09 17.39 -18.13
CA GLN A 16 -43.28 18.08 -16.85
C GLN A 16 -42.87 17.25 -15.63
N GLY A 17 -42.30 16.03 -15.83
CA GLY A 17 -41.90 15.12 -14.76
C GLY A 17 -43.07 14.41 -14.08
N GLN A 18 -44.29 14.53 -14.60
CA GLN A 18 -45.50 13.87 -14.09
C GLN A 18 -45.60 12.45 -14.66
N LEU A 19 -44.65 11.60 -14.21
CA LEU A 19 -44.46 10.25 -14.77
C LEU A 19 -45.62 9.31 -14.50
N LEU A 20 -46.36 9.49 -13.40
CA LEU A 20 -47.53 8.64 -13.07
C LEU A 20 -48.66 8.91 -14.07
N GLU A 21 -48.99 10.15 -14.29
CA GLU A 21 -50.04 10.59 -15.22
C GLU A 21 -49.69 10.24 -16.68
N ALA A 22 -48.44 10.39 -17.05
CA ALA A 22 -47.92 9.98 -18.36
C ALA A 22 -48.05 8.44 -18.53
N GLY A 23 -47.66 7.66 -17.52
CA GLY A 23 -47.74 6.19 -17.52
C GLY A 23 -49.17 5.64 -17.59
N GLU A 24 -50.14 6.28 -16.95
CA GLU A 24 -51.54 5.91 -17.08
C GLU A 24 -52.04 6.06 -18.53
N LEU A 25 -51.71 7.17 -19.17
CA LEU A 25 -52.10 7.40 -20.57
C LEU A 25 -51.35 6.46 -21.53
N TYR A 26 -50.07 6.18 -21.34
CA TYR A 26 -49.36 5.20 -22.17
C TYR A 26 -49.96 3.80 -22.01
N ARG A 27 -50.41 3.41 -20.81
CA ARG A 27 -51.08 2.13 -20.56
C ARG A 27 -52.43 2.07 -21.27
N GLU A 28 -53.23 3.16 -21.28
CA GLU A 28 -54.48 3.23 -22.04
C GLU A 28 -54.24 3.10 -23.56
N ILE A 29 -53.19 3.76 -24.09
CA ILE A 29 -52.80 3.65 -25.49
C ILE A 29 -52.44 2.20 -25.84
N LEU A 30 -51.61 1.56 -25.03
CA LEU A 30 -51.17 0.17 -25.25
C LEU A 30 -52.33 -0.85 -25.07
N ALA A 31 -53.38 -0.49 -24.31
CA ALA A 31 -54.60 -1.31 -24.23
C ALA A 31 -55.46 -1.20 -25.52
N GLU A 32 -55.41 -0.08 -26.23
CA GLU A 32 -56.10 0.14 -27.52
C GLU A 32 -55.29 -0.35 -28.72
N ASP A 33 -53.99 -0.07 -28.71
CA ASP A 33 -53.00 -0.45 -29.74
C ASP A 33 -51.73 -0.98 -29.04
N PRO A 34 -51.62 -2.29 -28.84
CA PRO A 34 -50.48 -2.92 -28.15
C PRO A 34 -49.17 -2.74 -28.88
N ASP A 35 -49.16 -2.42 -30.15
CA ASP A 35 -47.94 -2.29 -31.00
C ASP A 35 -47.57 -0.81 -31.28
N GLN A 36 -48.20 0.13 -30.57
CA GLN A 36 -47.89 1.54 -30.71
C GLN A 36 -46.48 1.84 -30.16
N VAL A 37 -45.51 2.02 -31.09
CA VAL A 37 -44.07 2.09 -30.81
C VAL A 37 -43.67 3.21 -29.83
N ASP A 38 -44.23 4.44 -30.03
CA ASP A 38 -43.90 5.57 -29.15
C ASP A 38 -44.39 5.33 -27.72
N ALA A 39 -45.58 4.71 -27.56
CA ALA A 39 -46.13 4.39 -26.25
C ALA A 39 -45.29 3.30 -25.55
N LEU A 40 -44.86 2.26 -26.29
CA LEU A 40 -43.95 1.26 -25.78
C LEU A 40 -42.61 1.86 -25.32
N ASN A 41 -42.01 2.68 -26.18
CA ASN A 41 -40.75 3.35 -25.91
C ASN A 41 -40.81 4.23 -24.65
N LEU A 42 -41.81 5.14 -24.60
CA LEU A 42 -41.94 6.10 -23.50
C LEU A 42 -42.42 5.46 -22.19
N MET A 43 -43.25 4.40 -22.29
CA MET A 43 -43.62 3.60 -21.11
C MET A 43 -42.41 2.85 -20.55
N GLY A 44 -41.52 2.34 -21.41
CA GLY A 44 -40.24 1.74 -21.00
C GLY A 44 -39.39 2.71 -20.18
N VAL A 45 -39.30 3.99 -20.60
CA VAL A 45 -38.60 5.03 -19.83
C VAL A 45 -39.27 5.31 -18.49
N VAL A 46 -40.63 5.32 -18.44
CA VAL A 46 -41.36 5.46 -17.16
C VAL A 46 -41.09 4.29 -16.24
N MET A 47 -41.08 3.05 -16.75
CA MET A 47 -40.77 1.85 -15.96
C MET A 47 -39.33 1.86 -15.45
N GLN A 48 -38.36 2.30 -16.26
CA GLN A 48 -36.97 2.51 -15.80
C GLN A 48 -36.93 3.49 -14.62
N ALA A 49 -37.60 4.63 -14.74
CA ALA A 49 -37.65 5.62 -13.67
C ALA A 49 -38.35 5.11 -12.39
N ALA A 50 -39.30 4.19 -12.54
CA ALA A 50 -39.96 3.51 -11.44
C ALA A 50 -39.11 2.36 -10.83
N GLY A 51 -37.96 2.01 -11.43
CA GLY A 51 -37.10 0.91 -11.00
C GLY A 51 -37.51 -0.49 -11.49
N ASP A 52 -38.56 -0.57 -12.31
CA ASP A 52 -39.03 -1.84 -12.90
C ASP A 52 -38.29 -2.12 -14.21
N LEU A 53 -37.01 -2.55 -14.07
CA LEU A 53 -36.13 -2.72 -15.22
C LEU A 53 -36.55 -3.91 -16.11
N GLU A 54 -37.19 -4.96 -15.57
CA GLU A 54 -37.65 -6.11 -16.37
C GLU A 54 -38.77 -5.69 -17.33
N VAL A 55 -39.76 -4.97 -16.82
CA VAL A 55 -40.87 -4.49 -17.65
C VAL A 55 -40.36 -3.45 -18.67
N ALA A 56 -39.40 -2.60 -18.28
CA ALA A 56 -38.76 -1.65 -19.19
C ALA A 56 -38.04 -2.36 -20.36
N LEU A 57 -37.29 -3.45 -20.07
CA LEU A 57 -36.61 -4.25 -21.09
C LEU A 57 -37.59 -4.90 -22.06
N ASP A 58 -38.70 -5.45 -21.58
CA ASP A 58 -39.74 -6.07 -22.43
C ASP A 58 -40.38 -5.04 -23.37
N LEU A 59 -40.78 -3.89 -22.83
CA LEU A 59 -41.44 -2.82 -23.61
C LEU A 59 -40.49 -2.24 -24.68
N LEU A 60 -39.23 -1.95 -24.31
CA LEU A 60 -38.24 -1.38 -25.22
C LEU A 60 -37.75 -2.43 -26.23
N GLY A 61 -37.56 -3.67 -25.83
CA GLY A 61 -37.24 -4.78 -26.74
C GLY A 61 -38.31 -4.93 -27.82
N ARG A 62 -39.60 -4.93 -27.43
CA ARG A 62 -40.70 -4.96 -28.38
C ARG A 62 -40.73 -3.73 -29.29
N ALA A 63 -40.45 -2.53 -28.75
CA ALA A 63 -40.40 -1.33 -29.56
C ALA A 63 -39.29 -1.38 -30.62
N THR A 64 -38.11 -1.96 -30.29
CA THR A 64 -37.00 -2.13 -31.26
C THR A 64 -37.31 -3.19 -32.32
N GLU A 65 -38.06 -4.24 -31.99
CA GLU A 65 -38.51 -5.24 -32.95
C GLU A 65 -39.53 -4.69 -33.95
N LEU A 66 -40.47 -3.84 -33.48
CA LEU A 66 -41.52 -3.24 -34.32
C LEU A 66 -40.99 -2.10 -35.19
N ALA A 67 -39.98 -1.38 -34.75
CA ALA A 67 -39.39 -0.27 -35.47
C ALA A 67 -37.86 -0.33 -35.48
N PRO A 68 -37.26 -1.25 -36.25
CA PRO A 68 -35.80 -1.49 -36.28
C PRO A 68 -34.99 -0.34 -36.90
N ASP A 69 -35.62 0.62 -37.51
CA ASP A 69 -35.03 1.85 -38.09
C ASP A 69 -35.24 3.09 -37.22
N TYR A 70 -35.87 2.96 -36.07
CA TYR A 70 -36.12 4.06 -35.13
C TYR A 70 -35.11 4.07 -33.98
N PHE A 71 -34.22 5.06 -33.95
CA PHE A 71 -33.07 5.08 -33.00
C PHE A 71 -33.46 5.19 -31.52
N ALA A 72 -34.56 5.88 -31.19
CA ALA A 72 -34.89 6.25 -29.82
C ALA A 72 -35.15 5.04 -28.89
N PRO A 73 -35.90 3.99 -29.32
CA PRO A 73 -36.02 2.76 -28.52
C PRO A 73 -34.70 2.07 -28.23
N PHE A 74 -33.75 2.05 -29.20
CA PHE A 74 -32.43 1.46 -28.98
C PHE A 74 -31.60 2.27 -27.96
N ALA A 75 -31.65 3.60 -28.03
CA ALA A 75 -30.95 4.44 -27.07
C ALA A 75 -31.51 4.25 -25.64
N ASN A 76 -32.84 4.18 -25.48
CA ASN A 76 -33.50 3.94 -24.20
C ASN A 76 -33.26 2.50 -23.72
N LEU A 77 -33.27 1.50 -24.61
CA LEU A 77 -32.92 0.12 -24.29
C LEU A 77 -31.48 0.03 -23.76
N GLY A 78 -30.54 0.73 -24.37
CA GLY A 78 -29.15 0.83 -23.90
C GLY A 78 -29.04 1.35 -22.46
N ASN A 79 -29.83 2.39 -22.13
CA ASN A 79 -29.88 2.96 -20.77
C ASN A 79 -30.40 1.92 -19.74
N VAL A 80 -31.45 1.18 -20.09
CA VAL A 80 -32.02 0.16 -19.20
C VAL A 80 -31.09 -1.05 -19.06
N LEU A 81 -30.44 -1.45 -20.14
CA LEU A 81 -29.44 -2.54 -20.13
C LEU A 81 -28.24 -2.16 -19.26
N GLN A 82 -27.74 -0.94 -19.34
CA GLN A 82 -26.69 -0.42 -18.45
C GLN A 82 -27.14 -0.47 -17.00
N ALA A 83 -28.34 0.05 -16.69
CA ALA A 83 -28.89 0.03 -15.34
C ALA A 83 -29.10 -1.39 -14.79
N SER A 84 -29.32 -2.38 -15.67
CA SER A 84 -29.45 -3.81 -15.35
C SER A 84 -28.11 -4.54 -15.25
N GLY A 85 -26.97 -3.85 -15.44
CA GLY A 85 -25.62 -4.47 -15.47
C GLY A 85 -25.31 -5.28 -16.73
N ARG A 86 -26.18 -5.25 -17.76
CA ARG A 86 -26.00 -5.94 -19.04
C ARG A 86 -25.19 -5.08 -20.01
N LEU A 87 -23.94 -4.81 -19.62
CA LEU A 87 -23.10 -3.78 -20.26
C LEU A 87 -22.79 -4.07 -21.73
N LEU A 88 -22.52 -5.33 -22.12
CA LEU A 88 -22.25 -5.68 -23.51
C LEU A 88 -23.47 -5.48 -24.40
N ASP A 89 -24.65 -5.84 -23.92
CA ASP A 89 -25.90 -5.62 -24.67
C ASP A 89 -26.23 -4.12 -24.77
N ALA A 90 -25.87 -3.33 -23.74
CA ALA A 90 -26.03 -1.88 -23.77
C ALA A 90 -25.16 -1.23 -24.85
N VAL A 91 -23.89 -1.71 -25.03
CA VAL A 91 -23.02 -1.24 -26.10
C VAL A 91 -23.66 -1.51 -27.46
N GLU A 92 -24.18 -2.72 -27.71
CA GLU A 92 -24.82 -3.09 -28.98
C GLU A 92 -26.04 -2.19 -29.28
N ALA A 93 -26.85 -1.95 -28.24
CA ALA A 93 -28.02 -1.07 -28.38
C ALA A 93 -27.62 0.38 -28.67
N PHE A 94 -26.64 0.96 -27.96
CA PHE A 94 -26.17 2.31 -28.24
C PHE A 94 -25.49 2.44 -29.59
N GLU A 95 -24.67 1.46 -30.01
CA GLU A 95 -24.06 1.46 -31.35
C GLU A 95 -25.13 1.41 -32.45
N THR A 96 -26.18 0.61 -32.25
CA THR A 96 -27.30 0.55 -33.19
C THR A 96 -28.04 1.88 -33.26
N ALA A 97 -28.34 2.49 -32.10
CA ALA A 97 -28.93 3.82 -32.07
C ALA A 97 -28.08 4.86 -32.80
N LEU A 98 -26.74 4.84 -32.61
CA LEU A 98 -25.81 5.76 -33.27
C LEU A 98 -25.59 5.47 -34.76
N LYS A 99 -25.80 4.22 -35.22
CA LYS A 99 -25.85 3.90 -36.67
C LYS A 99 -27.11 4.49 -37.32
N LEU A 100 -28.24 4.46 -36.61
CA LEU A 100 -29.51 4.98 -37.09
C LEU A 100 -29.56 6.54 -37.03
N ASN A 101 -29.04 7.11 -35.96
CA ASN A 101 -28.92 8.56 -35.79
C ASN A 101 -27.55 8.92 -35.21
N GLY A 102 -26.63 9.30 -36.09
CA GLY A 102 -25.26 9.67 -35.73
C GLY A 102 -25.13 10.97 -34.90
N ASP A 103 -26.16 11.81 -34.92
CA ASP A 103 -26.16 13.15 -34.32
C ASP A 103 -26.83 13.17 -32.95
N SER A 104 -26.64 12.11 -32.14
CA SER A 104 -27.12 12.03 -30.76
C SER A 104 -25.95 12.10 -29.77
N PRO A 105 -25.63 13.25 -29.21
CA PRO A 105 -24.54 13.45 -28.28
C PRO A 105 -24.80 12.71 -26.96
N GLU A 106 -26.06 12.60 -26.51
CA GLU A 106 -26.44 11.90 -25.29
C GLU A 106 -26.16 10.38 -25.43
N THR A 107 -26.54 9.79 -26.60
CA THR A 107 -26.27 8.37 -26.87
C THR A 107 -24.79 8.10 -26.95
N ALA A 108 -24.01 8.98 -27.58
CA ALA A 108 -22.55 8.85 -27.66
C ALA A 108 -21.90 8.99 -26.26
N ASN A 109 -22.40 9.91 -25.42
CA ASN A 109 -21.96 10.04 -24.05
C ASN A 109 -22.27 8.79 -23.21
N ASN A 110 -23.46 8.20 -23.36
CA ASN A 110 -23.85 7.00 -22.64
C ASN A 110 -23.03 5.79 -23.09
N LEU A 111 -22.74 5.69 -24.41
CA LEU A 111 -21.81 4.66 -24.92
C LEU A 111 -20.42 4.83 -24.30
N SER A 112 -19.91 6.07 -24.19
CA SER A 112 -18.63 6.35 -23.51
C SER A 112 -18.63 5.85 -22.07
N SER A 113 -19.72 6.14 -21.33
CA SER A 113 -19.86 5.71 -19.94
C SER A 113 -19.78 4.18 -19.82
N VAL A 114 -20.55 3.45 -20.65
CA VAL A 114 -20.58 1.98 -20.63
C VAL A 114 -19.23 1.37 -21.06
N GLN A 115 -18.56 1.95 -22.06
CA GLN A 115 -17.25 1.48 -22.50
C GLN A 115 -16.18 1.65 -21.41
N ASN A 116 -16.22 2.78 -20.68
CA ASN A 116 -15.33 3.01 -19.54
C ASN A 116 -15.61 1.99 -18.40
N GLU A 117 -16.89 1.71 -18.14
CA GLU A 117 -17.31 0.74 -17.12
C GLU A 117 -16.89 -0.70 -17.47
N LEU A 118 -16.89 -1.05 -18.76
CA LEU A 118 -16.38 -2.33 -19.28
C LEU A 118 -14.85 -2.45 -19.27
N GLY A 119 -14.13 -1.38 -18.94
CA GLY A 119 -12.66 -1.37 -19.02
C GLY A 119 -12.13 -1.24 -20.45
N ASN A 120 -12.89 -0.66 -21.36
CA ASN A 120 -12.53 -0.38 -22.75
C ASN A 120 -12.26 1.14 -22.96
N PRO A 121 -11.21 1.73 -22.35
CA PRO A 121 -11.04 3.17 -22.30
C PRO A 121 -10.76 3.81 -23.67
N ILE A 122 -10.24 3.07 -24.65
CA ILE A 122 -10.03 3.58 -26.03
C ILE A 122 -11.40 3.86 -26.68
N ALA A 123 -12.30 2.89 -26.63
CA ALA A 123 -13.66 3.06 -27.16
C ALA A 123 -14.47 4.12 -26.38
N GLY A 124 -14.26 4.19 -25.05
CA GLY A 124 -14.82 5.22 -24.19
C GLY A 124 -14.37 6.63 -24.59
N LEU A 125 -13.06 6.80 -24.89
CA LEU A 125 -12.50 8.05 -25.36
C LEU A 125 -13.10 8.47 -26.72
N GLU A 126 -13.14 7.56 -27.70
CA GLU A 126 -13.71 7.82 -29.02
C GLU A 126 -15.17 8.23 -28.94
N ALA A 127 -15.97 7.54 -28.11
CA ALA A 127 -17.38 7.86 -27.93
C ALA A 127 -17.60 9.22 -27.25
N SER A 128 -16.78 9.58 -26.24
CA SER A 128 -16.84 10.90 -25.59
C SER A 128 -16.43 12.02 -26.55
N GLU A 129 -15.39 11.82 -27.36
CA GLU A 129 -14.96 12.80 -28.38
C GLU A 129 -16.02 13.00 -29.45
N ARG A 130 -16.74 11.92 -29.84
CA ARG A 130 -17.91 12.05 -30.71
C ARG A 130 -19.00 12.90 -30.10
N ALA A 131 -19.36 12.68 -28.82
CA ALA A 131 -20.33 13.52 -28.11
C ALA A 131 -19.89 14.98 -28.09
N LEU A 132 -18.62 15.25 -27.80
CA LEU A 132 -18.04 16.59 -27.74
C LEU A 132 -17.90 17.27 -29.11
N SER A 133 -17.80 16.53 -30.19
CA SER A 133 -17.83 17.06 -31.54
C SER A 133 -19.20 17.65 -31.90
N LEU A 134 -20.27 17.14 -31.29
CA LEU A 134 -21.66 17.60 -31.45
C LEU A 134 -21.99 18.71 -30.46
N ILE A 135 -21.62 18.55 -29.20
CA ILE A 135 -21.79 19.52 -28.11
C ILE A 135 -20.46 19.73 -27.40
N PRO A 136 -19.65 20.75 -27.78
CA PRO A 136 -18.34 20.97 -27.17
C PRO A 136 -18.37 21.27 -25.67
N GLN A 137 -19.44 21.84 -25.14
CA GLN A 137 -19.64 22.19 -23.74
C GLN A 137 -20.61 21.21 -23.05
N PHE A 138 -20.31 19.92 -23.12
CA PHE A 138 -21.08 18.83 -22.50
C PHE A 138 -20.32 18.27 -21.28
N PRO A 139 -20.62 18.71 -20.03
CA PRO A 139 -19.85 18.38 -18.86
C PRO A 139 -19.70 16.87 -18.65
N GLU A 140 -20.78 16.09 -18.81
CA GLU A 140 -20.80 14.65 -18.61
C GLU A 140 -19.88 13.93 -19.61
N ALA A 141 -19.86 14.37 -20.87
CA ALA A 141 -18.97 13.81 -21.89
C ALA A 141 -17.51 14.17 -21.62
N ILE A 142 -17.23 15.38 -21.13
CA ILE A 142 -15.88 15.80 -20.72
C ILE A 142 -15.41 14.95 -19.51
N ILE A 143 -16.29 14.67 -18.53
CA ILE A 143 -15.99 13.79 -17.41
C ILE A 143 -15.69 12.36 -17.89
N ASN A 144 -16.50 11.82 -18.81
CA ASN A 144 -16.28 10.49 -19.36
C ASN A 144 -14.98 10.40 -20.19
N LYS A 145 -14.63 11.48 -20.91
CA LYS A 145 -13.31 11.64 -21.54
C LYS A 145 -12.19 11.58 -20.51
N GLY A 146 -12.32 12.31 -19.39
CA GLY A 146 -11.37 12.28 -18.28
C GLY A 146 -11.21 10.89 -17.69
N ASN A 147 -12.32 10.16 -17.50
CA ASN A 147 -12.30 8.77 -16.99
C ASN A 147 -11.54 7.84 -17.94
N ALA A 148 -11.79 7.95 -19.25
CA ALA A 148 -11.08 7.17 -20.26
C ALA A 148 -9.57 7.48 -20.28
N LEU A 149 -9.20 8.76 -20.21
CA LEU A 149 -7.80 9.20 -20.17
C LEU A 149 -7.07 8.69 -18.93
N LEU A 150 -7.73 8.70 -17.76
CA LEU A 150 -7.16 8.18 -16.52
C LEU A 150 -6.90 6.67 -16.63
N ALA A 151 -7.87 5.92 -17.15
CA ALA A 151 -7.73 4.48 -17.39
C ALA A 151 -6.66 4.13 -18.46
N LEU A 152 -6.32 5.08 -19.33
CA LEU A 152 -5.21 4.98 -20.30
C LEU A 152 -3.85 5.43 -19.72
N ALA A 153 -3.75 5.64 -18.40
CA ALA A 153 -2.57 6.17 -17.73
C ALA A 153 -2.10 7.53 -18.30
N ARG A 154 -3.06 8.42 -18.64
CA ARG A 154 -2.85 9.81 -19.11
C ARG A 154 -3.38 10.82 -18.08
N PRO A 155 -2.89 10.81 -16.82
CA PRO A 155 -3.49 11.56 -15.72
C PRO A 155 -3.43 13.07 -15.93
N VAL A 156 -2.39 13.61 -16.56
CA VAL A 156 -2.29 15.05 -16.84
C VAL A 156 -3.43 15.55 -17.75
N GLU A 157 -3.78 14.76 -18.76
CA GLU A 157 -4.87 15.11 -19.67
C GLU A 157 -6.23 14.91 -19.00
N ALA A 158 -6.36 13.91 -18.13
CA ALA A 158 -7.55 13.70 -17.32
C ALA A 158 -7.80 14.89 -16.36
N VAL A 159 -6.76 15.41 -15.68
CA VAL A 159 -6.84 16.63 -14.85
C VAL A 159 -7.39 17.81 -15.65
N ASN A 160 -6.88 18.03 -16.87
CA ASN A 160 -7.36 19.11 -17.73
C ASN A 160 -8.84 18.94 -18.09
N ALA A 161 -9.25 17.72 -18.46
CA ALA A 161 -10.65 17.42 -18.77
C ALA A 161 -11.57 17.65 -17.56
N TYR A 162 -11.21 17.16 -16.37
CA TYR A 162 -12.04 17.39 -15.19
C TYR A 162 -12.11 18.87 -14.78
N ARG A 163 -11.01 19.61 -14.89
CA ARG A 163 -11.01 21.06 -14.66
C ARG A 163 -11.94 21.79 -15.65
N GLU A 164 -11.91 21.41 -16.94
CA GLU A 164 -12.81 21.95 -17.94
C GLU A 164 -14.28 21.63 -17.59
N ALA A 165 -14.60 20.38 -17.24
CA ALA A 165 -15.94 20.00 -16.81
C ALA A 165 -16.42 20.81 -15.60
N LEU A 166 -15.53 21.05 -14.61
CA LEU A 166 -15.84 21.82 -13.41
C LEU A 166 -15.99 23.34 -13.67
N THR A 167 -15.45 23.88 -14.76
CA THR A 167 -15.78 25.25 -15.17
C THR A 167 -17.23 25.39 -15.66
N LEU A 168 -17.79 24.31 -16.22
CA LEU A 168 -19.16 24.24 -16.72
C LEU A 168 -20.16 23.79 -15.63
N ALA A 169 -19.73 22.89 -14.75
CA ALA A 169 -20.54 22.32 -13.67
C ALA A 169 -19.74 22.30 -12.35
N PRO A 170 -19.60 23.45 -11.66
CA PRO A 170 -18.72 23.58 -10.48
C PRO A 170 -19.19 22.76 -9.26
N ASP A 171 -20.46 22.39 -9.19
CA ASP A 171 -21.03 21.63 -8.09
C ASP A 171 -21.17 20.11 -8.40
N ASN A 172 -20.39 19.60 -9.36
CA ASN A 172 -20.40 18.19 -9.69
C ASN A 172 -19.46 17.40 -8.77
N ALA A 173 -20.01 16.75 -7.73
CA ALA A 173 -19.26 15.97 -6.73
C ALA A 173 -18.40 14.87 -7.37
N ARG A 174 -18.91 14.18 -8.42
CA ARG A 174 -18.20 13.11 -9.12
C ARG A 174 -17.00 13.65 -9.89
N ALA A 175 -17.13 14.80 -10.53
CA ALA A 175 -16.01 15.43 -11.24
C ALA A 175 -14.89 15.85 -10.27
N HIS A 176 -15.25 16.40 -9.11
CA HIS A 176 -14.29 16.70 -8.04
C HIS A 176 -13.60 15.44 -7.52
N PHE A 177 -14.35 14.37 -7.25
CA PHE A 177 -13.77 13.08 -6.84
C PHE A 177 -12.76 12.55 -7.87
N ASN A 178 -13.14 12.55 -9.15
CA ASN A 178 -12.29 12.04 -10.22
C ASN A 178 -11.05 12.92 -10.45
N LEU A 179 -11.18 14.25 -10.28
CA LEU A 179 -10.04 15.16 -10.30
C LEU A 179 -9.05 14.84 -9.16
N GLY A 180 -9.57 14.57 -7.95
CA GLY A 180 -8.77 14.10 -6.84
C GLY A 180 -8.00 12.81 -7.16
N ASN A 181 -8.69 11.82 -7.75
CA ASN A 181 -8.07 10.56 -8.18
C ASN A 181 -6.97 10.78 -9.23
N ALA A 182 -7.19 11.69 -10.19
CA ALA A 182 -6.19 12.02 -11.21
C ALA A 182 -4.93 12.67 -10.60
N TYR A 183 -5.09 13.47 -9.54
CA TYR A 183 -3.94 14.00 -8.78
C TYR A 183 -3.25 12.92 -7.95
N LEU A 184 -3.98 11.94 -7.39
CA LEU A 184 -3.38 10.79 -6.72
C LEU A 184 -2.48 9.98 -7.66
N ASP A 185 -2.93 9.74 -8.90
CA ASP A 185 -2.12 9.02 -9.91
C ASP A 185 -0.84 9.79 -10.29
N LEU A 186 -0.83 11.10 -10.05
CA LEU A 186 0.36 11.96 -10.22
C LEU A 186 1.18 12.12 -8.94
N GLU A 187 0.80 11.47 -7.83
CA GLU A 187 1.36 11.67 -6.49
C GLU A 187 1.31 13.14 -6.02
N ALA A 188 0.43 13.94 -6.62
CA ALA A 188 0.21 15.36 -6.31
C ALA A 188 -0.80 15.51 -5.16
N TYR A 189 -0.40 15.03 -3.98
CA TYR A 189 -1.29 14.93 -2.81
C TYR A 189 -1.83 16.27 -2.34
N ALA A 190 -1.02 17.32 -2.40
CA ALA A 190 -1.44 18.67 -1.99
C ALA A 190 -2.54 19.22 -2.89
N GLU A 191 -2.43 19.01 -4.20
CA GLU A 191 -3.41 19.42 -5.20
C GLU A 191 -4.70 18.60 -5.14
N ALA A 192 -4.63 17.34 -4.64
CA ALA A 192 -5.78 16.45 -4.50
C ALA A 192 -6.71 16.86 -3.34
N VAL A 193 -6.20 17.54 -2.32
CA VAL A 193 -6.93 17.89 -1.08
C VAL A 193 -8.19 18.71 -1.37
N GLU A 194 -8.08 19.81 -2.13
CA GLU A 194 -9.23 20.68 -2.41
C GLU A 194 -10.32 19.98 -3.22
N PRO A 195 -10.02 19.26 -4.31
CA PRO A 195 -11.01 18.46 -5.02
C PRO A 195 -11.74 17.45 -4.13
N TYR A 196 -11.03 16.68 -3.32
CA TYR A 196 -11.70 15.73 -2.43
C TYR A 196 -12.57 16.42 -1.37
N LEU A 197 -12.08 17.50 -0.75
CA LEU A 197 -12.88 18.28 0.19
C LEU A 197 -14.17 18.80 -0.45
N LYS A 198 -14.10 19.30 -1.69
CA LYS A 198 -15.28 19.71 -2.45
C LYS A 198 -16.22 18.53 -2.71
N SER A 199 -15.68 17.38 -3.15
CA SER A 199 -16.48 16.19 -3.41
C SER A 199 -17.26 15.76 -2.17
N VAL A 200 -16.60 15.62 -1.01
CA VAL A 200 -17.26 15.19 0.23
C VAL A 200 -18.18 16.25 0.84
N THR A 201 -18.00 17.52 0.48
CA THR A 201 -18.91 18.62 0.89
C THR A 201 -20.20 18.57 0.08
N LEU A 202 -20.11 18.22 -1.22
CA LEU A 202 -21.26 18.12 -2.13
C LEU A 202 -22.02 16.80 -1.97
N ASP A 203 -21.29 15.70 -1.74
CA ASP A 203 -21.84 14.37 -1.47
C ASP A 203 -21.10 13.74 -0.29
N ASP A 204 -21.67 13.85 0.89
CA ASP A 204 -21.11 13.35 2.15
C ASP A 204 -21.27 11.83 2.35
N ARG A 205 -21.93 11.13 1.41
CA ARG A 205 -22.20 9.69 1.46
C ARG A 205 -21.22 8.84 0.66
N ASN A 206 -20.23 9.45 0.03
CA ASN A 206 -19.21 8.73 -0.72
C ASN A 206 -18.06 8.29 0.22
N ALA A 207 -18.11 7.05 0.72
CA ALA A 207 -17.08 6.50 1.61
C ALA A 207 -15.69 6.51 0.96
N LYS A 208 -15.60 6.22 -0.35
CA LYS A 208 -14.32 6.22 -1.07
C LYS A 208 -13.71 7.62 -1.17
N ALA A 209 -14.54 8.66 -1.32
CA ALA A 209 -14.04 10.04 -1.35
C ALA A 209 -13.44 10.44 0.00
N TRP A 210 -14.10 10.11 1.11
CA TRP A 210 -13.59 10.32 2.45
C TRP A 210 -12.29 9.54 2.69
N PHE A 211 -12.23 8.28 2.25
CA PHE A 211 -11.04 7.43 2.36
C PHE A 211 -9.85 8.00 1.57
N ASN A 212 -10.04 8.37 0.30
CA ASN A 212 -8.97 8.92 -0.52
C ASN A 212 -8.51 10.30 -0.01
N TYR A 213 -9.45 11.11 0.48
CA TYR A 213 -9.12 12.38 1.15
C TYR A 213 -8.23 12.14 2.37
N ALA A 214 -8.59 11.17 3.22
CA ALA A 214 -7.78 10.80 4.37
C ALA A 214 -6.38 10.34 3.97
N ASN A 215 -6.25 9.53 2.92
CA ASN A 215 -4.94 9.08 2.42
C ASN A 215 -4.07 10.27 1.98
N CYS A 216 -4.63 11.26 1.28
CA CYS A 216 -3.89 12.48 0.94
C CYS A 216 -3.40 13.23 2.18
N LEU A 217 -4.24 13.30 3.23
CA LEU A 217 -3.87 13.95 4.49
C LEU A 217 -2.74 13.20 5.20
N VAL A 218 -2.74 11.86 5.15
CA VAL A 218 -1.63 11.02 5.70
C VAL A 218 -0.32 11.30 4.96
N GLU A 219 -0.35 11.37 3.62
CA GLU A 219 0.86 11.66 2.83
C GLU A 219 1.39 13.08 3.05
N LEU A 220 0.54 13.99 3.54
CA LEU A 220 0.90 15.37 3.92
C LEU A 220 1.17 15.52 5.43
N ASP A 221 1.37 14.41 6.15
CA ASP A 221 1.60 14.36 7.60
C ASP A 221 0.50 15.04 8.47
N ARG A 222 -0.72 15.17 7.92
CA ARG A 222 -1.91 15.70 8.62
C ARG A 222 -2.73 14.56 9.23
N ILE A 223 -2.10 13.80 10.13
CA ILE A 223 -2.64 12.53 10.64
C ILE A 223 -3.93 12.73 11.46
N ASP A 224 -3.99 13.77 12.30
CA ASP A 224 -5.19 14.07 13.10
C ASP A 224 -6.42 14.32 12.24
N ASP A 225 -6.27 15.09 11.15
CA ASP A 225 -7.34 15.36 10.19
C ASP A 225 -7.76 14.08 9.45
N ALA A 226 -6.77 13.23 9.09
CA ALA A 226 -7.01 11.96 8.40
C ALA A 226 -7.85 11.00 9.24
N VAL A 227 -7.61 10.91 10.54
CA VAL A 227 -8.41 10.07 11.47
C VAL A 227 -9.89 10.42 11.38
N GLY A 228 -10.25 11.71 11.40
CA GLY A 228 -11.64 12.14 11.27
C GLY A 228 -12.27 11.72 9.93
N CYS A 229 -11.50 11.80 8.84
CA CYS A 229 -11.96 11.41 7.50
C CYS A 229 -12.14 9.88 7.38
N PHE A 230 -11.21 9.07 7.90
CA PHE A 230 -11.39 7.61 7.96
C PHE A 230 -12.60 7.20 8.81
N GLN A 231 -12.79 7.83 9.97
CA GLN A 231 -13.99 7.59 10.80
C GLN A 231 -15.27 7.94 10.06
N ARG A 232 -15.26 9.00 9.25
CA ARG A 232 -16.41 9.36 8.43
C ARG A 232 -16.66 8.31 7.34
N ALA A 233 -15.64 7.84 6.63
CA ALA A 233 -15.75 6.74 5.68
C ALA A 233 -16.38 5.49 6.32
N LEU A 234 -15.90 5.09 7.50
CA LEU A 234 -16.42 3.94 8.26
C LEU A 234 -17.82 4.16 8.83
N SER A 235 -18.26 5.39 9.06
CA SER A 235 -19.65 5.67 9.44
C SER A 235 -20.63 5.41 8.30
N ILE A 236 -20.16 5.46 7.05
CA ILE A 236 -20.94 5.19 5.83
C ILE A 236 -20.84 3.71 5.47
N GLU A 237 -19.63 3.16 5.49
CA GLU A 237 -19.32 1.75 5.17
C GLU A 237 -18.51 1.13 6.33
N PRO A 238 -19.17 0.56 7.34
CA PRO A 238 -18.51 0.05 8.55
C PRO A 238 -17.51 -1.08 8.33
N ASP A 239 -17.68 -1.86 7.28
CA ASP A 239 -16.84 -3.01 6.93
C ASP A 239 -15.78 -2.71 5.86
N TYR A 240 -15.48 -1.41 5.61
CA TYR A 240 -14.47 -0.99 4.64
C TYR A 240 -13.07 -1.30 5.17
N VAL A 241 -12.51 -2.46 4.75
CA VAL A 241 -11.25 -3.02 5.29
C VAL A 241 -10.08 -2.05 5.14
N ASP A 242 -9.89 -1.44 3.96
CA ASP A 242 -8.77 -0.51 3.74
C ASP A 242 -8.85 0.70 4.69
N ALA A 243 -10.06 1.22 4.92
CA ALA A 243 -10.26 2.33 5.85
C ALA A 243 -10.01 1.92 7.30
N LEU A 244 -10.37 0.70 7.70
CA LEU A 244 -10.07 0.15 9.04
C LEU A 244 -8.56 0.01 9.24
N CYS A 245 -7.85 -0.55 8.25
CA CYS A 245 -6.40 -0.74 8.30
C CYS A 245 -5.66 0.62 8.35
N ASN A 246 -6.06 1.56 7.49
CA ASN A 246 -5.41 2.88 7.43
C ASN A 246 -5.73 3.73 8.66
N LEU A 247 -6.96 3.64 9.22
CA LEU A 247 -7.28 4.27 10.50
C LEU A 247 -6.44 3.68 11.63
N ALA A 248 -6.26 2.36 11.69
CA ALA A 248 -5.41 1.74 12.69
C ALA A 248 -3.96 2.23 12.58
N SER A 249 -3.41 2.33 11.37
CA SER A 249 -2.08 2.87 11.12
C SER A 249 -1.95 4.35 11.52
N ALA A 250 -2.98 5.15 11.23
CA ALA A 250 -3.02 6.56 11.64
C ALA A 250 -3.05 6.71 13.18
N LEU A 251 -3.87 5.90 13.87
CA LEU A 251 -3.91 5.87 15.33
C LEU A 251 -2.57 5.45 15.94
N GLN A 252 -1.87 4.47 15.34
CA GLN A 252 -0.52 4.08 15.76
C GLN A 252 0.46 5.25 15.63
N SER A 253 0.40 6.00 14.52
CA SER A 253 1.24 7.17 14.29
C SER A 253 1.04 8.27 15.35
N LEU A 254 -0.17 8.36 15.90
CA LEU A 254 -0.52 9.26 17.01
C LEU A 254 -0.22 8.66 18.40
N GLY A 255 0.41 7.48 18.49
CA GLY A 255 0.67 6.79 19.77
C GLY A 255 -0.57 6.14 20.38
N GLN A 256 -1.72 6.15 19.71
CA GLN A 256 -3.00 5.56 20.18
C GLN A 256 -3.09 4.07 19.82
N THR A 257 -2.03 3.31 20.13
CA THR A 257 -1.89 1.91 19.72
C THR A 257 -2.98 1.01 20.32
N GLY A 258 -3.43 1.32 21.55
CA GLY A 258 -4.54 0.60 22.21
C GLY A 258 -5.85 0.72 21.42
N ASP A 259 -6.20 1.94 20.99
CA ASP A 259 -7.41 2.19 20.21
C ASP A 259 -7.36 1.50 18.84
N ALA A 260 -6.18 1.45 18.23
CA ALA A 260 -5.95 0.72 16.98
C ALA A 260 -6.19 -0.80 17.15
N ILE A 261 -5.69 -1.41 18.24
CA ILE A 261 -5.93 -2.82 18.57
C ILE A 261 -7.42 -3.10 18.73
N ASP A 262 -8.12 -2.26 19.50
CA ASP A 262 -9.55 -2.44 19.77
C ASP A 262 -10.39 -2.28 18.47
N LEU A 263 -10.04 -1.32 17.62
CA LEU A 263 -10.64 -1.14 16.29
C LEU A 263 -10.52 -2.41 15.44
N LEU A 264 -9.29 -2.93 15.30
CA LEU A 264 -9.01 -4.11 14.47
C LEU A 264 -9.67 -5.37 15.04
N ARG A 265 -9.65 -5.57 16.36
CA ARG A 265 -10.37 -6.68 17.01
C ARG A 265 -11.86 -6.61 16.78
N LYS A 266 -12.45 -5.42 16.86
CA LYS A 266 -13.87 -5.23 16.58
C LYS A 266 -14.21 -5.55 15.13
N ALA A 267 -13.38 -5.12 14.18
CA ALA A 267 -13.55 -5.41 12.76
C ALA A 267 -13.48 -6.92 12.47
N LEU A 268 -12.60 -7.64 13.15
CA LEU A 268 -12.47 -9.11 13.02
C LEU A 268 -13.68 -9.89 13.56
N ILE A 269 -14.59 -9.26 14.32
CA ILE A 269 -15.87 -9.91 14.71
C ILE A 269 -16.79 -10.08 13.50
N SER A 270 -16.84 -9.07 12.62
CA SER A 270 -17.65 -9.13 11.39
C SER A 270 -16.91 -9.84 10.24
N GLN A 271 -15.57 -9.76 10.21
CA GLN A 271 -14.72 -10.28 9.14
C GLN A 271 -13.60 -11.18 9.68
N PRO A 272 -13.92 -12.34 10.29
CA PRO A 272 -12.96 -13.18 11.03
C PRO A 272 -11.88 -13.82 10.16
N ASP A 273 -12.05 -13.83 8.84
CA ASP A 273 -11.10 -14.43 7.90
C ASP A 273 -10.37 -13.40 7.02
N SER A 274 -10.43 -12.10 7.36
CA SER A 274 -9.76 -11.03 6.62
C SER A 274 -8.25 -11.04 6.86
N PRO A 275 -7.40 -11.37 5.86
CA PRO A 275 -5.96 -11.39 6.02
C PRO A 275 -5.39 -10.00 6.38
N ASP A 276 -5.94 -8.95 5.79
CA ASP A 276 -5.47 -7.57 5.98
C ASP A 276 -5.69 -7.11 7.42
N LEU A 277 -6.85 -7.40 8.01
CA LEU A 277 -7.14 -7.06 9.40
C LEU A 277 -6.24 -7.83 10.38
N HIS A 278 -6.04 -9.14 10.17
CA HIS A 278 -5.12 -9.95 10.98
C HIS A 278 -3.68 -9.46 10.85
N TRP A 279 -3.22 -9.16 9.64
CA TRP A 279 -1.88 -8.65 9.39
C TRP A 279 -1.65 -7.31 10.11
N ASN A 280 -2.57 -6.36 9.96
CA ASN A 280 -2.48 -5.07 10.66
C ASN A 280 -2.56 -5.24 12.19
N LEU A 281 -3.44 -6.11 12.69
CA LEU A 281 -3.51 -6.44 14.11
C LEU A 281 -2.19 -7.03 14.63
N SER A 282 -1.56 -7.91 13.86
CA SER A 282 -0.25 -8.47 14.20
C SER A 282 0.80 -7.39 14.42
N LEU A 283 0.99 -6.52 13.41
CA LEU A 283 1.99 -5.45 13.49
C LEU A 283 1.71 -4.50 14.64
N THR A 284 0.42 -4.17 14.86
CA THR A 284 -0.01 -3.30 15.96
C THR A 284 0.27 -3.92 17.34
N LEU A 285 -0.03 -5.20 17.51
CA LEU A 285 0.24 -5.95 18.74
C LEU A 285 1.74 -6.06 19.04
N LEU A 286 2.55 -6.38 18.01
CA LEU A 286 4.00 -6.44 18.13
C LEU A 286 4.59 -5.09 18.52
N GLN A 287 4.14 -4.01 17.90
CA GLN A 287 4.57 -2.65 18.25
C GLN A 287 4.15 -2.26 19.67
N HIS A 288 2.97 -2.71 20.12
CA HIS A 288 2.47 -2.50 21.49
C HIS A 288 3.23 -3.33 22.53
N GLY A 289 3.98 -4.36 22.11
CA GLY A 289 4.69 -5.30 22.97
C GLY A 289 3.89 -6.55 23.37
N ASP A 290 2.68 -6.74 22.86
CA ASP A 290 1.95 -8.01 23.02
C ASP A 290 2.45 -9.04 21.98
N TYR A 291 3.68 -9.49 22.19
CA TYR A 291 4.34 -10.45 21.31
C TYR A 291 3.60 -11.79 21.23
N SER A 292 3.01 -12.21 22.34
CA SER A 292 2.30 -13.50 22.41
C SER A 292 1.13 -13.58 21.42
N GLN A 293 0.32 -12.52 21.32
CA GLN A 293 -0.78 -12.45 20.36
C GLN A 293 -0.24 -12.02 18.99
N GLY A 294 0.66 -11.05 18.93
CA GLY A 294 1.20 -10.51 17.69
C GLY A 294 1.82 -11.56 16.79
N TRP A 295 2.66 -12.45 17.34
CA TRP A 295 3.26 -13.54 16.56
C TRP A 295 2.26 -14.61 16.10
N ARG A 296 1.14 -14.80 16.81
CA ARG A 296 0.06 -15.68 16.33
C ARG A 296 -0.64 -15.10 15.11
N GLU A 297 -0.95 -13.83 15.16
CA GLU A 297 -1.56 -13.09 14.05
C GLU A 297 -0.59 -12.95 12.86
N TYR A 298 0.73 -12.91 13.10
CA TYR A 298 1.76 -12.75 12.07
C TYR A 298 1.76 -13.86 11.01
N ASP A 299 1.29 -15.06 11.34
CA ASP A 299 1.18 -16.16 10.37
C ASP A 299 0.13 -15.92 9.28
N TRP A 300 -0.78 -14.94 9.44
CA TRP A 300 -1.72 -14.53 8.40
C TRP A 300 -1.04 -13.89 7.19
N ARG A 301 0.25 -13.46 7.31
CA ARG A 301 1.05 -12.98 6.18
C ARG A 301 1.02 -13.92 4.98
N TRP A 302 0.88 -15.24 5.24
CA TRP A 302 0.82 -16.23 4.19
C TRP A 302 -0.46 -16.17 3.33
N LYS A 303 -1.47 -15.43 3.75
CA LYS A 303 -2.67 -15.15 2.97
C LYS A 303 -2.61 -13.80 2.26
N MET A 304 -1.62 -12.96 2.58
CA MET A 304 -1.43 -11.64 1.96
C MET A 304 -0.82 -11.78 0.55
N PRO A 305 -1.31 -11.04 -0.46
CA PRO A 305 -0.72 -11.03 -1.80
C PRO A 305 0.76 -10.66 -1.82
N THR A 306 1.18 -9.76 -0.94
CA THR A 306 2.57 -9.29 -0.83
C THR A 306 3.58 -10.38 -0.43
N PHE A 307 3.12 -11.52 0.06
CA PHE A 307 3.95 -12.68 0.40
C PHE A 307 3.85 -13.83 -0.62
N GLU A 308 3.20 -13.60 -1.77
CA GLU A 308 3.00 -14.64 -2.77
C GLU A 308 4.33 -15.19 -3.30
N ASP A 309 5.32 -14.35 -3.55
CA ASP A 309 6.65 -14.75 -4.02
C ASP A 309 7.43 -15.62 -3.03
N TYR A 310 7.07 -15.58 -1.74
CA TYR A 310 7.68 -16.41 -0.70
C TYR A 310 6.91 -17.72 -0.47
N ARG A 311 5.71 -17.87 -1.03
CA ARG A 311 4.92 -19.10 -0.90
C ARG A 311 5.53 -20.19 -1.74
N ARG A 312 5.65 -21.36 -1.14
CA ARG A 312 6.06 -22.57 -1.82
C ARG A 312 5.17 -23.73 -1.39
N ASP A 313 4.94 -24.64 -2.32
CA ASP A 313 4.33 -25.93 -2.03
C ASP A 313 5.42 -26.89 -1.54
N PHE A 314 5.48 -27.04 -0.22
CA PHE A 314 6.37 -28.00 0.41
C PHE A 314 5.70 -29.37 0.48
N ASP A 315 6.40 -30.43 0.09
CA ASP A 315 5.91 -31.81 0.09
C ASP A 315 5.96 -32.47 1.48
N ARG A 316 6.49 -31.77 2.49
CA ARG A 316 6.62 -32.21 3.87
C ARG A 316 5.83 -31.32 4.82
N PRO A 317 5.43 -31.85 5.99
CA PRO A 317 4.61 -31.10 6.94
C PRO A 317 5.35 -29.90 7.54
N LYS A 318 4.60 -28.85 7.87
CA LYS A 318 5.10 -27.73 8.65
C LYS A 318 5.42 -28.20 10.07
N TRP A 319 6.58 -27.80 10.61
CA TRP A 319 6.99 -28.11 11.98
C TRP A 319 6.14 -27.31 12.98
N ASP A 320 5.70 -28.00 14.02
CA ASP A 320 4.81 -27.47 15.07
C ASP A 320 5.54 -27.06 16.37
N GLY A 321 6.86 -27.24 16.44
CA GLY A 321 7.68 -26.95 17.63
C GLY A 321 7.97 -28.16 18.51
N GLY A 322 7.48 -29.36 18.18
CA GLY A 322 7.79 -30.58 18.91
C GLY A 322 9.23 -31.10 18.72
N PRO A 323 9.70 -32.09 19.52
CA PRO A 323 11.02 -32.67 19.37
C PRO A 323 11.30 -33.14 17.95
N LEU A 324 12.52 -32.91 17.46
CA LEU A 324 12.92 -33.26 16.11
C LEU A 324 13.49 -34.71 16.03
N ASP A 325 14.08 -35.21 17.09
CA ASP A 325 14.54 -36.63 17.22
C ASP A 325 15.39 -37.12 16.03
N GLY A 326 16.34 -36.29 15.59
CA GLY A 326 17.22 -36.58 14.46
C GLY A 326 16.64 -36.26 13.09
N ARG A 327 15.40 -35.73 12.99
CA ARG A 327 14.79 -35.30 11.73
C ARG A 327 15.50 -34.07 11.15
N ARG A 328 15.53 -34.00 9.82
CA ARG A 328 15.99 -32.81 9.11
C ARG A 328 14.87 -31.77 9.03
N ILE A 329 15.17 -30.56 9.44
CA ILE A 329 14.28 -29.44 9.32
C ILE A 329 14.80 -28.42 8.30
N LEU A 330 13.99 -28.09 7.30
CA LEU A 330 14.24 -26.99 6.38
C LEU A 330 13.70 -25.69 6.99
N ILE A 331 14.60 -24.72 7.21
CA ILE A 331 14.23 -23.36 7.63
C ILE A 331 14.37 -22.44 6.41
N GLN A 332 13.27 -21.83 6.01
CA GLN A 332 13.25 -20.86 4.91
C GLN A 332 13.42 -19.45 5.49
N ALA A 333 14.49 -18.76 5.11
CA ALA A 333 14.67 -17.35 5.44
C ALA A 333 13.93 -16.50 4.42
N GLU A 334 12.75 -16.05 4.79
CA GLU A 334 11.92 -15.11 4.01
C GLU A 334 12.20 -13.65 4.42
N GLN A 335 11.71 -12.69 3.60
CA GLN A 335 11.79 -11.24 3.79
C GLN A 335 13.19 -10.63 3.56
N GLY A 336 13.54 -9.55 4.30
CA GLY A 336 14.74 -8.77 4.09
C GLY A 336 15.99 -9.35 4.73
N PHE A 337 17.15 -8.76 4.45
CA PHE A 337 18.41 -9.14 5.08
C PHE A 337 18.40 -8.91 6.59
N GLY A 338 17.81 -7.78 7.02
CA GLY A 338 17.68 -7.45 8.45
C GLY A 338 16.89 -8.50 9.22
N ASP A 339 15.71 -8.90 8.67
CA ASP A 339 14.88 -9.94 9.27
C ASP A 339 15.61 -11.28 9.37
N CYS A 340 16.35 -11.66 8.31
CA CYS A 340 17.15 -12.89 8.34
C CYS A 340 18.25 -12.84 9.42
N ILE A 341 18.96 -11.72 9.53
CA ILE A 341 20.01 -11.53 10.54
C ILE A 341 19.41 -11.55 11.94
N GLU A 342 18.29 -10.89 12.15
CA GLU A 342 17.65 -10.84 13.47
C GLU A 342 17.11 -12.19 13.92
N PHE A 343 16.30 -12.84 13.08
CA PHE A 343 15.58 -14.04 13.47
C PHE A 343 16.40 -15.34 13.36
N CYS A 344 17.57 -15.32 12.71
CA CYS A 344 18.46 -16.50 12.71
C CYS A 344 18.93 -16.90 14.12
N ARG A 345 18.84 -16.02 15.12
CA ARG A 345 19.11 -16.32 16.55
C ARG A 345 18.28 -17.45 17.13
N TYR A 346 17.14 -17.79 16.51
CA TYR A 346 16.32 -18.93 16.90
C TYR A 346 16.86 -20.28 16.41
N ILE A 347 17.78 -20.30 15.43
CA ILE A 347 18.28 -21.55 14.82
C ILE A 347 19.00 -22.44 15.81
N PRO A 348 19.88 -21.95 16.73
CA PRO A 348 20.44 -22.77 17.77
C PRO A 348 19.39 -23.43 18.68
N MET A 349 18.28 -22.74 18.94
CA MET A 349 17.15 -23.28 19.71
C MET A 349 16.45 -24.42 18.96
N VAL A 350 16.30 -24.31 17.64
CA VAL A 350 15.76 -25.40 16.80
C VAL A 350 16.69 -26.60 16.79
N ALA A 351 18.00 -26.39 16.64
CA ALA A 351 19.00 -27.44 16.69
C ALA A 351 18.98 -28.15 18.06
N ALA A 352 18.81 -27.43 19.16
CA ALA A 352 18.67 -27.99 20.50
C ALA A 352 17.45 -28.90 20.69
N MET A 353 16.44 -28.81 19.79
CA MET A 353 15.32 -29.77 19.73
C MET A 353 15.72 -31.13 19.12
N GLY A 354 17.00 -31.34 18.81
CA GLY A 354 17.56 -32.60 18.35
C GLY A 354 17.45 -32.83 16.84
N GLY A 355 17.32 -31.77 16.05
CA GLY A 355 17.21 -31.82 14.58
C GLY A 355 18.48 -31.44 13.84
N GLU A 356 18.59 -31.89 12.59
CA GLU A 356 19.58 -31.44 11.62
C GLU A 356 19.02 -30.25 10.83
N VAL A 357 19.54 -29.04 11.07
CA VAL A 357 18.99 -27.81 10.44
C VAL A 357 19.59 -27.61 9.05
N VAL A 358 18.72 -27.54 8.05
CA VAL A 358 19.01 -27.07 6.70
C VAL A 358 18.46 -25.64 6.57
N LEU A 359 19.34 -24.66 6.38
CA LEU A 359 18.96 -23.27 6.25
C LEU A 359 18.99 -22.85 4.79
N GLU A 360 17.85 -22.42 4.26
CA GLU A 360 17.76 -21.72 2.98
C GLU A 360 17.83 -20.22 3.21
N CYS A 361 18.81 -19.53 2.62
CA CYS A 361 18.99 -18.09 2.79
C CYS A 361 19.45 -17.42 1.49
N ARG A 362 19.40 -16.08 1.45
CA ARG A 362 19.95 -15.32 0.33
C ARG A 362 21.46 -15.55 0.21
N PRO A 363 22.02 -15.62 -1.04
CA PRO A 363 23.45 -15.87 -1.26
C PRO A 363 24.35 -14.90 -0.48
N GLU A 364 23.96 -13.63 -0.38
CA GLU A 364 24.73 -12.57 0.29
C GLU A 364 24.87 -12.79 1.80
N LEU A 365 24.02 -13.61 2.42
CA LEU A 365 24.08 -13.97 3.84
C LEU A 365 24.78 -15.33 4.08
N ASN A 366 25.01 -16.10 3.03
CA ASN A 366 25.43 -17.50 3.15
C ASN A 366 26.74 -17.66 3.93
N ARG A 367 27.77 -16.84 3.67
CA ARG A 367 29.05 -16.89 4.40
C ARG A 367 28.86 -16.49 5.87
N LEU A 368 28.14 -15.40 6.13
CA LEU A 368 27.88 -14.89 7.48
C LEU A 368 27.13 -15.93 8.32
N LEU A 369 26.01 -16.46 7.82
CA LEU A 369 25.19 -17.45 8.53
C LEU A 369 25.89 -18.81 8.68
N GLY A 370 27.06 -18.98 8.06
CA GLY A 370 27.96 -20.12 8.28
C GLY A 370 28.63 -20.11 9.65
N THR A 371 28.62 -18.99 10.33
CA THR A 371 29.17 -18.90 11.70
C THR A 371 28.15 -19.27 12.77
N LEU A 372 26.89 -19.44 12.38
CA LEU A 372 25.79 -19.70 13.31
C LEU A 372 25.80 -21.15 13.78
N ASP A 373 25.76 -21.35 15.09
CA ASP A 373 25.70 -22.66 15.69
C ASP A 373 24.40 -23.40 15.31
N GLY A 374 24.54 -24.71 15.07
CA GLY A 374 23.41 -25.61 14.83
C GLY A 374 22.99 -25.74 13.38
N VAL A 375 23.56 -24.98 12.43
CA VAL A 375 23.28 -25.13 10.99
C VAL A 375 24.13 -26.27 10.43
N ALA A 376 23.47 -27.36 10.03
CA ALA A 376 24.15 -28.50 9.41
C ALA A 376 24.43 -28.28 7.92
N LYS A 377 23.52 -27.61 7.21
CA LYS A 377 23.65 -27.33 5.78
C LYS A 377 23.00 -25.99 5.43
N ARG A 378 23.63 -25.24 4.54
CA ARG A 378 23.08 -24.02 3.94
C ARG A 378 22.84 -24.24 2.45
N ILE A 379 21.80 -23.61 1.94
CA ILE A 379 21.43 -23.58 0.53
C ILE A 379 21.01 -22.18 0.14
N ASP A 380 21.35 -21.80 -1.07
CA ASP A 380 20.95 -20.50 -1.60
C ASP A 380 19.45 -20.49 -1.92
N LEU A 381 18.79 -19.39 -1.66
CA LEU A 381 17.38 -19.18 -1.98
C LEU A 381 17.11 -19.49 -3.45
N GLY A 382 16.17 -20.40 -3.71
CA GLY A 382 15.81 -20.84 -5.05
C GLY A 382 16.64 -22.01 -5.60
N ALA A 383 17.68 -22.46 -4.88
CA ALA A 383 18.41 -23.67 -5.25
C ALA A 383 17.54 -24.94 -5.03
N PRO A 384 17.89 -26.08 -5.67
CA PRO A 384 17.20 -27.34 -5.45
C PRO A 384 17.27 -27.74 -3.96
N LEU A 385 16.10 -28.04 -3.38
CA LEU A 385 16.00 -28.42 -1.98
C LEU A 385 16.61 -29.82 -1.76
N PRO A 386 17.43 -30.01 -0.73
CA PRO A 386 17.87 -31.36 -0.30
C PRO A 386 16.71 -32.12 0.34
N GLU A 387 16.92 -33.36 0.70
CA GLU A 387 15.96 -34.11 1.52
C GLU A 387 15.77 -33.45 2.90
N TYR A 388 14.53 -33.33 3.34
CA TYR A 388 14.10 -32.81 4.64
C TYR A 388 12.82 -33.54 5.08
N ASP A 389 12.55 -33.57 6.39
CA ASP A 389 11.42 -34.27 6.98
C ASP A 389 10.28 -33.33 7.37
N VAL A 390 10.65 -32.12 7.80
CA VAL A 390 9.71 -31.04 8.17
C VAL A 390 10.27 -29.69 7.72
N HIS A 391 9.44 -28.67 7.62
CA HIS A 391 9.88 -27.32 7.28
C HIS A 391 9.25 -26.27 8.19
N THR A 392 9.88 -25.08 8.27
CA THR A 392 9.29 -23.89 8.89
C THR A 392 9.88 -22.62 8.28
N PRO A 393 9.07 -21.57 8.10
CA PRO A 393 9.59 -20.24 7.82
C PRO A 393 10.32 -19.67 9.04
N LEU A 394 11.39 -18.92 8.82
CA LEU A 394 12.22 -18.31 9.87
C LEU A 394 11.39 -17.40 10.79
N MET A 395 10.56 -16.53 10.20
CA MET A 395 9.70 -15.58 10.91
C MET A 395 8.52 -16.22 11.65
N SER A 396 8.32 -17.54 11.56
CA SER A 396 7.35 -18.27 12.39
C SER A 396 7.95 -18.82 13.69
N LEU A 397 9.28 -18.78 13.84
CA LEU A 397 9.97 -19.29 15.04
C LEU A 397 9.60 -18.55 16.32
N PRO A 398 9.45 -17.21 16.35
CA PRO A 398 9.00 -16.51 17.55
C PRO A 398 7.67 -17.06 18.09
N ARG A 399 6.70 -17.33 17.22
CA ARG A 399 5.44 -17.97 17.60
C ARG A 399 5.63 -19.37 18.13
N ILE A 400 6.46 -20.18 17.44
CA ILE A 400 6.71 -21.58 17.81
C ILE A 400 7.35 -21.66 19.20
N PHE A 401 8.29 -20.77 19.50
CA PHE A 401 8.95 -20.67 20.82
C PHE A 401 8.18 -19.83 21.83
N ASN A 402 6.95 -19.40 21.51
CA ASN A 402 6.11 -18.56 22.39
C ASN A 402 6.86 -17.33 22.92
N THR A 403 7.60 -16.65 22.06
CA THR A 403 8.39 -15.48 22.43
C THR A 403 7.51 -14.34 22.92
N ASP A 404 7.84 -13.83 24.09
CA ASP A 404 7.32 -12.58 24.66
C ASP A 404 8.49 -11.63 24.99
N LEU A 405 8.20 -10.44 25.55
CA LEU A 405 9.23 -9.45 25.88
C LEU A 405 10.26 -9.94 26.92
N GLN A 406 9.95 -10.96 27.71
CA GLN A 406 10.83 -11.50 28.74
C GLN A 406 11.64 -12.69 28.21
N THR A 407 11.15 -13.34 27.16
CA THR A 407 11.74 -14.56 26.58
C THR A 407 12.38 -14.34 25.21
N VAL A 408 12.46 -13.07 24.75
CA VAL A 408 13.26 -12.73 23.56
C VAL A 408 14.68 -13.27 23.73
N PRO A 409 15.19 -14.10 22.80
CA PRO A 409 16.57 -14.59 22.88
C PRO A 409 17.53 -13.42 22.58
N SER A 410 17.94 -12.73 23.65
CA SER A 410 18.75 -11.50 23.60
C SER A 410 20.25 -11.73 23.82
N ASP A 411 20.69 -12.99 23.96
CA ASP A 411 22.10 -13.32 24.10
C ASP A 411 22.88 -12.90 22.83
N ILE A 412 23.92 -12.10 23.01
CA ILE A 412 24.81 -11.59 21.95
C ILE A 412 26.28 -11.75 22.36
N PRO A 413 27.22 -11.94 21.42
CA PRO A 413 26.98 -12.18 19.99
C PRO A 413 26.36 -13.55 19.72
N TYR A 414 25.53 -13.67 18.69
CA TYR A 414 25.06 -14.95 18.15
C TYR A 414 25.53 -15.20 16.71
N LEU A 415 26.21 -14.21 16.10
CA LEU A 415 26.96 -14.35 14.86
C LEU A 415 28.41 -13.98 15.10
N ASP A 416 29.30 -14.59 14.33
CA ASP A 416 30.73 -14.33 14.33
C ASP A 416 31.21 -13.84 12.95
N VAL A 417 32.41 -13.27 12.90
CA VAL A 417 33.04 -12.89 11.64
C VAL A 417 33.60 -14.14 10.95
N PRO A 418 33.21 -14.44 9.70
CA PRO A 418 33.79 -15.51 8.92
C PRO A 418 35.32 -15.36 8.79
N LYS A 419 36.08 -16.46 8.89
CA LYS A 419 37.55 -16.41 8.86
C LYS A 419 38.15 -15.93 7.54
N ASP A 420 37.39 -16.04 6.47
CA ASP A 420 37.74 -15.65 5.10
C ASP A 420 37.17 -14.28 4.71
N ALA A 421 36.58 -13.55 5.67
CA ALA A 421 36.08 -12.20 5.47
C ALA A 421 37.25 -11.21 5.27
N ILE A 422 37.05 -10.22 4.42
CA ILE A 422 38.04 -9.21 4.06
C ILE A 422 37.77 -7.93 4.84
N LEU A 423 38.81 -7.36 5.48
CA LEU A 423 38.76 -6.09 6.16
C LEU A 423 39.54 -5.03 5.34
N ASP A 424 38.93 -3.87 5.12
CA ASP A 424 39.55 -2.76 4.39
C ASP A 424 40.77 -2.22 5.14
N HIS A 425 41.82 -1.86 4.39
CA HIS A 425 43.08 -1.28 4.94
C HIS A 425 42.83 0.05 5.64
N ALA A 426 41.86 0.86 5.18
CA ALA A 426 41.50 2.12 5.80
C ALA A 426 41.07 1.95 7.27
N VAL A 427 40.34 0.90 7.57
CA VAL A 427 39.88 0.56 8.94
C VAL A 427 41.06 0.19 9.83
N LEU A 428 42.06 -0.53 9.29
CA LEU A 428 43.24 -0.96 10.03
C LEU A 428 44.19 0.21 10.37
N SER A 429 44.19 1.29 9.59
CA SER A 429 45.04 2.45 9.76
C SER A 429 44.47 3.57 10.61
N ALA A 430 43.21 3.49 11.00
CA ALA A 430 42.52 4.49 11.83
C ALA A 430 43.11 4.55 13.26
N THR A 431 43.17 5.76 13.81
CA THR A 431 43.74 6.03 15.15
C THR A 431 42.74 6.65 16.12
N GLY A 432 41.64 7.23 15.61
CA GLY A 432 40.56 7.79 16.40
C GLY A 432 39.50 6.76 16.79
N LEU A 433 38.41 7.22 17.39
CA LEU A 433 37.24 6.41 17.62
C LEU A 433 36.61 6.04 16.27
N LYS A 434 36.52 4.75 15.97
CA LYS A 434 35.99 4.23 14.70
C LYS A 434 34.47 4.22 14.70
N VAL A 435 33.83 5.04 13.88
CA VAL A 435 32.38 5.15 13.78
C VAL A 435 31.89 4.82 12.38
N GLY A 436 31.10 3.78 12.27
CA GLY A 436 30.43 3.38 11.02
C GLY A 436 29.09 4.12 10.85
N LEU A 437 28.83 4.62 9.64
CA LEU A 437 27.66 5.41 9.30
C LEU A 437 26.79 4.74 8.23
N VAL A 438 25.45 4.75 8.44
CA VAL A 438 24.45 4.41 7.42
C VAL A 438 23.29 5.40 7.54
N TRP A 439 23.00 6.13 6.45
CA TRP A 439 22.02 7.21 6.46
C TRP A 439 20.77 6.95 5.61
N ALA A 440 20.77 5.87 4.81
CA ALA A 440 19.63 5.52 3.98
C ALA A 440 19.39 4.01 3.95
N GLY A 441 18.12 3.65 3.84
CA GLY A 441 17.66 2.27 3.68
C GLY A 441 17.64 1.81 2.23
N SER A 442 16.95 0.69 1.96
CA SER A 442 16.80 0.16 0.60
C SER A 442 15.92 1.06 -0.27
N PRO A 443 16.37 1.50 -1.45
CA PRO A 443 15.59 2.32 -2.36
C PRO A 443 14.37 1.60 -2.95
N THR A 444 14.29 0.27 -2.83
CA THR A 444 13.15 -0.52 -3.30
C THR A 444 11.94 -0.43 -2.37
N ARG A 445 12.11 0.09 -1.15
CA ARG A 445 11.01 0.31 -0.21
C ARG A 445 10.31 1.62 -0.51
N ARG A 446 8.98 1.58 -0.61
CA ARG A 446 8.15 2.76 -0.89
C ARG A 446 8.29 3.86 0.19
N ASP A 447 8.46 3.45 1.44
CA ASP A 447 8.62 4.34 2.61
C ASP A 447 10.07 4.76 2.89
N ASN A 448 11.03 4.42 2.00
CA ASN A 448 12.45 4.67 2.23
C ASN A 448 12.77 6.14 2.48
N HIS A 449 12.09 7.06 1.79
CA HIS A 449 12.26 8.50 1.96
C HIS A 449 11.90 9.01 3.36
N LYS A 450 10.96 8.34 4.06
CA LYS A 450 10.58 8.67 5.45
C LYS A 450 11.57 8.08 6.47
N ARG A 451 12.21 6.95 6.14
CA ARG A 451 13.12 6.19 7.03
C ARG A 451 14.60 6.57 6.88
N SER A 452 14.94 7.31 5.86
CA SER A 452 16.31 7.74 5.54
C SER A 452 16.48 9.21 5.94
N CYS A 453 17.60 9.52 6.62
CA CYS A 453 17.89 10.91 7.00
C CYS A 453 18.63 11.68 5.88
N GLY A 454 19.25 10.95 4.94
CA GLY A 454 20.16 11.55 3.97
C GLY A 454 21.52 11.96 4.57
N LEU A 455 22.54 12.03 3.72
CA LEU A 455 23.90 12.35 4.16
C LEU A 455 23.99 13.76 4.79
N GLN A 456 23.26 14.73 4.23
CA GLN A 456 23.30 16.12 4.67
C GLN A 456 22.88 16.32 6.13
N ALA A 457 21.96 15.50 6.63
CA ALA A 457 21.56 15.55 8.03
C ALA A 457 22.75 15.24 8.98
N LEU A 458 23.75 14.48 8.53
CA LEU A 458 24.91 14.08 9.33
C LEU A 458 26.04 15.13 9.37
N THR A 459 25.85 16.32 8.80
CA THR A 459 26.87 17.37 8.70
C THR A 459 27.49 17.72 10.05
N ASP A 460 26.73 17.85 11.10
CA ASP A 460 27.22 18.24 12.43
C ASP A 460 28.13 17.18 13.06
N LEU A 461 27.98 15.90 12.71
CA LEU A 461 28.91 14.85 13.13
C LEU A 461 30.35 15.11 12.63
N MET A 462 30.50 15.70 11.44
CA MET A 462 31.81 15.95 10.85
C MET A 462 32.62 17.00 11.61
N SER A 463 32.00 17.78 12.49
CA SER A 463 32.68 18.75 13.36
C SER A 463 33.29 18.12 14.62
N ILE A 464 32.96 16.84 14.93
CA ILE A 464 33.45 16.16 16.14
C ILE A 464 34.83 15.59 15.90
N GLU A 465 35.82 16.14 16.60
CA GLU A 465 37.21 15.74 16.50
C GLU A 465 37.49 14.35 17.15
N ARG A 466 38.60 13.72 16.77
CA ARG A 466 39.07 12.41 17.29
C ARG A 466 38.16 11.23 16.91
N VAL A 467 37.38 11.36 15.86
CA VAL A 467 36.53 10.30 15.30
C VAL A 467 36.99 10.03 13.86
N ASP A 468 37.19 8.77 13.54
CA ASP A 468 37.39 8.31 12.18
C ASP A 468 36.06 7.70 11.67
N TYR A 469 35.48 8.36 10.67
CA TYR A 469 34.17 7.95 10.12
C TYR A 469 34.32 7.04 8.91
N PHE A 470 33.48 5.99 8.87
CA PHE A 470 33.47 4.99 7.82
C PHE A 470 32.05 4.84 7.27
N SER A 471 31.90 4.91 5.95
CA SER A 471 30.63 4.67 5.28
C SER A 471 30.39 3.17 5.10
N PHE A 472 29.25 2.71 5.60
CA PHE A 472 28.67 1.41 5.32
C PHE A 472 27.48 1.52 4.34
N GLN A 473 27.27 2.71 3.77
CA GLN A 473 26.17 2.97 2.87
C GLN A 473 26.41 2.28 1.52
N VAL A 474 25.46 1.46 1.12
CA VAL A 474 25.39 0.84 -0.21
C VAL A 474 24.22 1.43 -1.01
N GLY A 475 24.22 1.20 -2.32
CA GLY A 475 23.17 1.69 -3.21
C GLY A 475 23.44 3.09 -3.78
N PRO A 476 22.45 3.71 -4.44
CA PRO A 476 22.63 5.00 -5.11
C PRO A 476 23.02 6.13 -4.17
N GLU A 477 22.56 6.09 -2.92
CA GLU A 477 22.84 7.10 -1.89
C GLU A 477 24.33 7.14 -1.47
N ALA A 478 25.08 6.06 -1.69
CA ALA A 478 26.52 6.05 -1.44
C ALA A 478 27.29 7.10 -2.29
N SER A 479 26.77 7.43 -3.47
CA SER A 479 27.37 8.45 -4.34
C SER A 479 27.33 9.88 -3.76
N GLU A 480 26.49 10.13 -2.74
CA GLU A 480 26.42 11.43 -2.06
C GLU A 480 27.76 11.81 -1.44
N LEU A 481 28.54 10.85 -0.92
CA LEU A 481 29.88 11.10 -0.35
C LEU A 481 30.85 11.74 -1.34
N GLN A 482 30.78 11.33 -2.61
CA GLN A 482 31.73 11.82 -3.62
C GLN A 482 31.40 13.22 -4.09
N ASN A 483 30.16 13.66 -3.87
CA ASN A 483 29.65 14.93 -4.36
C ASN A 483 29.73 16.07 -3.34
N ASP A 484 30.05 15.77 -2.06
CA ASP A 484 30.10 16.79 -1.01
C ASP A 484 31.47 16.84 -0.29
N PRO A 485 32.22 17.93 -0.44
CA PRO A 485 33.52 18.12 0.21
C PRO A 485 33.47 18.07 1.75
N LEU A 486 32.35 18.34 2.39
CA LEU A 486 32.20 18.25 3.84
C LEU A 486 32.47 16.84 4.37
N PHE A 487 32.14 15.83 3.57
CA PHE A 487 32.32 14.43 3.92
C PHE A 487 33.59 13.80 3.38
N ALA A 488 34.55 14.62 2.86
CA ALA A 488 35.81 14.11 2.33
C ALA A 488 36.67 13.34 3.36
N GLY A 489 36.39 13.49 4.66
CA GLY A 489 37.02 12.74 5.74
C GLY A 489 36.40 11.39 6.03
N VAL A 490 35.25 11.07 5.43
CA VAL A 490 34.58 9.78 5.61
C VAL A 490 35.15 8.76 4.63
N ALA A 491 35.69 7.66 5.15
CA ALA A 491 36.24 6.59 4.31
C ALA A 491 35.09 5.72 3.77
N ASP A 492 34.90 5.68 2.45
CA ASP A 492 33.96 4.76 1.81
C ASP A 492 34.53 3.35 1.73
N ILE A 493 34.16 2.49 2.68
CA ILE A 493 34.59 1.09 2.73
C ILE A 493 33.56 0.13 2.13
N ALA A 494 32.30 0.58 2.01
CA ALA A 494 31.21 -0.25 1.52
C ALA A 494 31.39 -0.68 0.06
N ALA A 495 32.07 0.11 -0.74
CA ALA A 495 32.38 -0.21 -2.14
C ALA A 495 33.25 -1.49 -2.30
N GLY A 496 33.96 -1.89 -1.25
CA GLY A 496 34.78 -3.10 -1.22
C GLY A 496 34.06 -4.37 -0.76
N PHE A 497 32.83 -4.28 -0.26
CA PHE A 497 32.11 -5.44 0.28
C PHE A 497 31.58 -6.33 -0.85
N SER A 498 31.86 -7.64 -0.72
CA SER A 498 31.31 -8.66 -1.62
C SER A 498 29.97 -9.21 -1.11
N ASP A 499 29.83 -9.31 0.21
CA ASP A 499 28.65 -9.81 0.91
C ASP A 499 28.63 -9.37 2.39
N PHE A 500 27.69 -9.88 3.17
CA PHE A 500 27.58 -9.57 4.61
C PHE A 500 28.71 -10.14 5.48
N ALA A 501 29.53 -11.06 4.99
CA ALA A 501 30.72 -11.51 5.73
C ALA A 501 31.79 -10.41 5.80
N ASP A 502 32.04 -9.72 4.68
CA ASP A 502 32.97 -8.60 4.64
C ASP A 502 32.42 -7.40 5.43
N THR A 503 31.10 -7.14 5.33
CA THR A 503 30.42 -6.15 6.18
C THR A 503 30.59 -6.48 7.67
N ALA A 504 30.48 -7.75 8.06
CA ALA A 504 30.65 -8.19 9.45
C ALA A 504 32.09 -7.98 9.96
N ALA A 505 33.11 -8.22 9.11
CA ALA A 505 34.50 -7.94 9.46
C ALA A 505 34.73 -6.46 9.75
N ALA A 506 34.19 -5.59 8.91
CA ALA A 506 34.28 -4.14 9.11
C ALA A 506 33.50 -3.69 10.36
N VAL A 507 32.26 -4.17 10.57
CA VAL A 507 31.44 -3.86 11.76
C VAL A 507 32.14 -4.31 13.04
N ALA A 508 32.76 -5.51 13.04
CA ALA A 508 33.47 -6.02 14.21
C ALA A 508 34.66 -5.15 14.64
N ASP A 509 35.27 -4.40 13.74
CA ASP A 509 36.39 -3.50 14.03
C ASP A 509 35.93 -2.06 14.38
N MET A 510 34.64 -1.74 14.27
CA MET A 510 34.10 -0.45 14.71
C MET A 510 33.90 -0.39 16.23
N ASP A 511 34.10 0.80 16.78
CA ASP A 511 33.78 1.12 18.18
C ASP A 511 32.31 1.45 18.38
N LEU A 512 31.66 1.92 17.29
CA LEU A 512 30.27 2.31 17.27
C LEU A 512 29.73 2.26 15.83
N ILE A 513 28.49 1.79 15.69
CA ILE A 513 27.71 1.95 14.44
C ILE A 513 26.58 2.96 14.71
N ILE A 514 26.43 3.94 13.84
CA ILE A 514 25.29 4.87 13.81
C ILE A 514 24.55 4.61 12.51
N SER A 515 23.31 4.17 12.59
CA SER A 515 22.56 3.73 11.42
C SER A 515 21.09 4.08 11.54
N VAL A 516 20.46 4.46 10.43
CA VAL A 516 19.02 4.35 10.30
C VAL A 516 18.61 2.87 10.34
N ASP A 517 17.32 2.58 10.39
CA ASP A 517 16.79 1.19 10.48
C ASP A 517 17.13 0.36 9.22
N THR A 518 18.26 -0.33 9.25
CA THR A 518 18.83 -1.11 8.14
C THR A 518 19.39 -2.45 8.61
N SER A 519 19.77 -3.32 7.65
CA SER A 519 20.42 -4.61 7.93
C SER A 519 21.75 -4.48 8.66
N VAL A 520 22.48 -3.37 8.49
CA VAL A 520 23.74 -3.10 9.19
C VAL A 520 23.51 -2.86 10.68
N LEU A 521 22.39 -2.21 11.05
CA LEU A 521 21.99 -2.05 12.45
C LEU A 521 21.77 -3.42 13.12
N HIS A 522 21.04 -4.32 12.45
CA HIS A 522 20.81 -5.67 12.93
C HIS A 522 22.10 -6.49 13.01
N LEU A 523 22.99 -6.36 12.02
CA LEU A 523 24.30 -7.02 12.01
C LEU A 523 25.18 -6.57 13.18
N ALA A 524 25.23 -5.26 13.44
CA ALA A 524 25.98 -4.73 14.58
C ALA A 524 25.45 -5.26 15.91
N GLY A 525 24.13 -5.31 16.08
CA GLY A 525 23.48 -5.93 17.24
C GLY A 525 23.81 -7.42 17.37
N ALA A 526 23.76 -8.17 16.27
CA ALA A 526 24.04 -9.61 16.23
C ALA A 526 25.49 -9.96 16.60
N LEU A 527 26.43 -9.08 16.24
CA LEU A 527 27.85 -9.18 16.60
C LEU A 527 28.18 -8.61 18.00
N GLY A 528 27.17 -8.16 18.74
CA GLY A 528 27.33 -7.59 20.08
C GLY A 528 28.07 -6.24 20.11
N LYS A 529 28.12 -5.51 18.99
CA LYS A 529 28.76 -4.20 18.90
C LYS A 529 27.86 -3.10 19.44
N PRO A 530 28.43 -2.02 20.01
CA PRO A 530 27.65 -0.83 20.30
C PRO A 530 27.02 -0.27 19.03
N VAL A 531 25.71 -0.05 19.07
CA VAL A 531 24.97 0.47 17.91
C VAL A 531 23.96 1.52 18.34
N TRP A 532 23.88 2.61 17.59
CA TRP A 532 22.91 3.68 17.76
C TRP A 532 21.97 3.70 16.55
N GLY A 533 20.69 3.43 16.83
CA GLY A 533 19.65 3.41 15.81
C GLY A 533 18.94 4.75 15.73
N MET A 534 19.01 5.40 14.58
CA MET A 534 18.25 6.60 14.26
C MET A 534 16.93 6.18 13.61
N LEU A 535 15.80 6.48 14.26
CA LEU A 535 14.49 5.98 13.86
C LEU A 535 13.54 7.09 13.45
N SER A 536 12.86 6.88 12.31
CA SER A 536 11.74 7.69 11.89
C SER A 536 10.51 7.50 12.80
N THR A 537 9.60 8.44 12.76
CA THR A 537 8.27 8.32 13.38
C THR A 537 7.21 8.29 12.27
N PRO A 538 6.31 7.29 12.23
CA PRO A 538 6.24 6.09 13.09
C PRO A 538 7.38 5.10 12.83
N THR A 539 7.71 4.29 13.84
CA THR A 539 8.75 3.26 13.72
C THR A 539 8.18 1.91 13.30
N GLY A 540 9.05 1.01 12.80
CA GLY A 540 8.71 -0.40 12.61
C GLY A 540 8.35 -1.10 13.93
N PHE A 541 7.60 -2.19 13.84
CA PHE A 541 7.08 -2.94 15.01
C PHE A 541 8.16 -3.48 15.96
N LEU A 542 9.37 -3.73 15.45
CA LEU A 542 10.50 -4.25 16.25
C LEU A 542 10.99 -3.27 17.33
N TRP A 543 10.84 -1.98 17.09
CA TRP A 543 11.44 -0.94 17.91
C TRP A 543 10.51 -0.41 18.99
N MET A 544 9.20 -0.73 18.92
CA MET A 544 8.16 -0.22 19.84
C MET A 544 8.20 1.32 19.93
N ASN A 545 7.23 1.98 20.56
CA ASN A 545 7.19 3.46 20.54
C ASN A 545 7.87 4.11 21.75
N ASP A 546 7.82 3.49 22.93
CA ASP A 546 8.11 4.14 24.20
C ASP A 546 9.45 3.72 24.83
N ARG A 547 10.42 3.26 24.00
CA ARG A 547 11.71 2.76 24.48
C ARG A 547 12.88 3.45 23.81
N LEU A 548 13.97 3.63 24.56
CA LEU A 548 15.28 4.06 24.05
C LEU A 548 16.28 2.91 23.95
N ASP A 549 15.87 1.70 24.33
CA ASP A 549 16.59 0.44 24.23
C ASP A 549 15.82 -0.57 23.36
N SER A 550 16.37 -1.74 23.14
CA SER A 550 15.71 -2.84 22.41
C SER A 550 15.73 -4.12 23.22
N PRO A 551 14.61 -4.88 23.29
CA PRO A 551 14.62 -6.20 23.90
C PRO A 551 15.43 -7.22 23.07
N TRP A 552 15.68 -6.92 21.79
CA TRP A 552 16.41 -7.79 20.85
C TRP A 552 17.92 -7.63 20.93
N TYR A 553 18.42 -6.42 21.22
CA TYR A 553 19.84 -6.09 21.19
C TYR A 553 20.23 -5.25 22.42
N PRO A 554 20.84 -5.86 23.45
CA PRO A 554 21.25 -5.13 24.68
C PRO A 554 22.23 -3.98 24.44
N THR A 555 22.97 -4.01 23.31
CA THR A 555 23.95 -2.97 22.94
C THR A 555 23.36 -1.82 22.12
N LEU A 556 22.06 -1.87 21.80
CA LEU A 556 21.40 -0.86 20.99
C LEU A 556 20.86 0.28 21.85
N ARG A 557 21.14 1.50 21.42
CA ARG A 557 20.48 2.72 21.88
C ARG A 557 19.71 3.34 20.73
N LEU A 558 18.45 3.73 21.00
CA LEU A 558 17.55 4.30 19.99
C LEU A 558 17.46 5.81 20.14
N PHE A 559 17.51 6.52 19.02
CA PHE A 559 17.29 7.95 18.86
C PHE A 559 16.09 8.13 17.92
N ARG A 560 15.06 8.81 18.36
CA ARG A 560 13.77 8.85 17.67
C ARG A 560 13.45 10.26 17.21
N GLN A 561 12.89 10.37 16.01
CA GLN A 561 12.29 11.63 15.59
C GLN A 561 11.18 12.06 16.56
N PRO A 562 11.21 13.30 17.09
CA PRO A 562 10.11 13.82 17.91
C PRO A 562 8.83 14.06 17.11
N GLN A 563 8.96 14.30 15.80
CA GLN A 563 7.89 14.42 14.82
C GLN A 563 8.38 13.92 13.46
N PRO A 564 7.49 13.49 12.55
CA PRO A 564 7.88 13.00 11.22
C PRO A 564 8.79 13.99 10.48
N GLY A 565 9.90 13.48 9.92
CA GLY A 565 10.86 14.28 9.14
C GLY A 565 11.88 15.08 9.96
N ASP A 566 11.76 15.17 11.28
CA ASP A 566 12.70 15.93 12.14
C ASP A 566 13.97 15.11 12.42
N TRP A 567 14.81 14.99 11.41
CA TRP A 567 16.13 14.36 11.53
C TRP A 567 17.15 15.24 12.22
N ASP A 568 17.00 16.56 12.17
CA ASP A 568 17.93 17.52 12.79
C ASP A 568 17.97 17.33 14.31
N SER A 569 16.81 17.18 14.97
CA SER A 569 16.75 16.87 16.40
C SER A 569 17.40 15.53 16.73
N VAL A 570 17.20 14.49 15.91
CA VAL A 570 17.81 13.17 16.11
C VAL A 570 19.33 13.27 16.03
N VAL A 571 19.86 13.95 15.02
CA VAL A 571 21.32 14.09 14.82
C VAL A 571 21.94 14.93 15.92
N ALA A 572 21.27 15.99 16.38
CA ALA A 572 21.76 16.79 17.51
C ALA A 572 21.88 15.95 18.81
N GLU A 573 20.92 15.07 19.08
CA GLU A 573 21.02 14.13 20.22
C GLU A 573 22.15 13.12 20.04
N VAL A 574 22.36 12.60 18.81
CA VAL A 574 23.46 11.69 18.47
C VAL A 574 24.80 12.38 18.67
N CYS A 575 24.98 13.62 18.20
CA CYS A 575 26.18 14.42 18.39
C CYS A 575 26.51 14.60 19.86
N SER A 576 25.53 15.03 20.65
CA SER A 576 25.68 15.21 22.11
C SER A 576 26.10 13.90 22.80
N ALA A 577 25.48 12.79 22.43
CA ALA A 577 25.82 11.48 22.99
C ALA A 577 27.23 11.01 22.58
N LEU A 578 27.70 11.36 21.36
CA LEU A 578 29.04 11.03 20.88
C LEU A 578 30.12 11.82 21.61
N GLU A 579 29.89 13.11 21.83
CA GLU A 579 30.77 13.97 22.65
C GLU A 579 30.86 13.46 24.10
N GLU A 580 29.75 13.08 24.71
CA GLU A 580 29.76 12.48 26.03
C GLU A 580 30.56 11.17 26.08
N ARG A 581 30.46 10.32 25.05
CA ARG A 581 31.22 9.08 24.95
C ARG A 581 32.74 9.36 24.87
N LEU A 582 33.13 10.31 24.03
CA LEU A 582 34.52 10.73 23.92
C LEU A 582 35.11 11.32 25.21
N ALA A 583 34.29 12.08 25.96
CA ALA A 583 34.71 12.65 27.24
C ALA A 583 34.93 11.57 28.33
N LYS A 584 34.23 10.45 28.26
CA LYS A 584 34.36 9.30 29.19
C LYS A 584 35.48 8.33 28.79
N SER A 585 35.97 8.38 27.56
CA SER A 585 37.08 7.55 27.11
C SER A 585 38.41 8.13 27.68
N PRO A 586 39.27 7.29 28.34
CA PRO A 586 40.54 7.75 28.85
C PRO A 586 41.35 8.39 27.70
N GLN A 587 41.96 9.56 27.97
CA GLN A 587 42.97 10.12 27.08
C GLN A 587 44.14 9.12 27.02
N GLY A 588 44.22 8.36 25.91
CA GLY A 588 45.32 7.44 25.65
C GLY A 588 46.60 8.19 25.34
#